data_6fc4c13f29d3a0b7fb4fe760702b4d5e
#
_entry.id   6fc4c13f29d3a0b7fb4fe760702b4d5e
#
_cell.length_a   1.000
_cell.length_b   1.000
_cell.length_c   1.000
_cell.angle_alpha   90.00
_cell.angle_beta   90.00
_cell.angle_gamma   90.00
#
_symmetry.space_group_name_H-M   'P 1'
#
loop_
_entity.id
_entity.type
_entity.pdbx_description
1 polymer ?
#
loop_
_entity_poly.entity_id
_entity_poly.type
_entity_poly.pdbx_seq_one_letter_code
_entity_poly.pdbx_strand_id
1 'polypeptide(L)'
;MSSFSKMERFVYKHLVVPLQGKHTFNFVADIYIKGNKVLDFGSGIGTNSKLFDHEDYIGVDVDHSRVEESRRTFPEYEFKEIPYISSDDDHLPFPDHSFDFIFISLCLHHVDSNNCKVLFKEFRRLLKRDGVIIGIEPVVTKNIFSDIFMNLIDGGDYILSKGNYKEMYASESFQADSVNIVTAFGYHLWQYKAKSLDSDSSHPFSSKITGYRRFIKPFNQGILYGKWVMVFYLGYLLSHSIWLKLNI
;
A
#
# COMPACT_ATOMS: atom_id res chain seq x y z
N MET A 1 -2.24 9.53 21.71
CA MET A 1 -2.22 9.71 20.22
C MET A 1 -1.67 11.09 19.93
N SER A 2 -0.58 11.19 19.19
CA SER A 2 0.04 12.47 18.84
C SER A 2 -0.87 13.30 17.92
N SER A 3 -0.76 14.63 17.98
CA SER A 3 -1.49 15.56 17.08
C SER A 3 -1.20 15.27 15.60
N PHE A 4 -0.05 14.70 15.29
CA PHE A 4 0.41 14.29 13.97
C PHE A 4 -0.43 13.13 13.41
N SER A 5 -0.73 12.12 14.21
CA SER A 5 -1.56 10.99 13.77
C SER A 5 -3.00 11.40 13.40
N LYS A 6 -3.53 12.47 14.03
CA LYS A 6 -4.86 13.01 13.70
C LYS A 6 -4.84 13.75 12.35
N MET A 7 -3.79 14.51 12.08
CA MET A 7 -3.66 15.26 10.83
C MET A 7 -3.38 14.34 9.64
N GLU A 8 -2.50 13.35 9.82
CA GLU A 8 -2.24 12.30 8.84
C GLU A 8 -3.53 11.55 8.45
N ARG A 9 -4.30 11.12 9.44
CA ARG A 9 -5.60 10.48 9.25
C ARG A 9 -6.60 11.41 8.55
N PHE A 10 -6.62 12.71 8.88
CA PHE A 10 -7.47 13.68 8.22
C PHE A 10 -7.10 13.87 6.75
N VAL A 11 -5.81 14.06 6.45
CA VAL A 11 -5.30 14.20 5.07
C VAL A 11 -5.59 12.94 4.26
N TYR A 12 -5.30 11.77 4.82
CA TYR A 12 -5.59 10.50 4.17
C TYR A 12 -7.10 10.37 3.85
N LYS A 13 -7.96 10.54 4.84
CA LYS A 13 -9.42 10.34 4.68
C LYS A 13 -10.07 11.36 3.74
N HIS A 14 -9.65 12.63 3.79
CA HIS A 14 -10.35 13.71 3.09
C HIS A 14 -9.69 14.18 1.79
N LEU A 15 -8.42 13.84 1.57
CA LEU A 15 -7.71 14.23 0.35
C LEU A 15 -7.22 13.01 -0.45
N VAL A 16 -6.54 12.07 0.18
CA VAL A 16 -5.91 10.94 -0.52
C VAL A 16 -6.96 9.95 -1.01
N VAL A 17 -7.84 9.49 -0.15
CA VAL A 17 -8.87 8.49 -0.48
C VAL A 17 -9.83 8.96 -1.60
N PRO A 18 -10.41 10.18 -1.57
CA PRO A 18 -11.33 10.60 -2.62
C PRO A 18 -10.67 10.73 -4.00
N LEU A 19 -9.39 11.14 -4.03
CA LEU A 19 -8.66 11.33 -5.28
C LEU A 19 -8.19 10.03 -5.90
N GLN A 20 -7.85 9.06 -5.06
CA GLN A 20 -7.42 7.74 -5.49
C GLN A 20 -8.59 6.82 -5.83
N GLY A 21 -9.75 7.04 -5.21
CA GLY A 21 -10.89 6.13 -5.25
C GLY A 21 -11.30 5.72 -6.66
N LYS A 22 -11.40 6.69 -7.59
CA LYS A 22 -11.76 6.39 -8.98
C LYS A 22 -10.69 5.55 -9.70
N HIS A 23 -9.42 5.86 -9.50
CA HIS A 23 -8.31 5.13 -10.13
C HIS A 23 -8.16 3.73 -9.54
N THR A 24 -8.32 3.61 -8.22
CA THR A 24 -8.32 2.31 -7.53
C THR A 24 -9.51 1.47 -7.96
N PHE A 25 -10.70 2.06 -8.03
CA PHE A 25 -11.90 1.38 -8.50
C PHE A 25 -11.73 0.82 -9.91
N ASN A 26 -11.33 1.66 -10.88
CA ASN A 26 -11.11 1.22 -12.26
C ASN A 26 -10.05 0.11 -12.32
N PHE A 27 -8.94 0.26 -11.60
CA PHE A 27 -7.86 -0.72 -11.56
C PHE A 27 -8.32 -2.08 -11.04
N VAL A 28 -9.10 -2.11 -9.95
CA VAL A 28 -9.63 -3.35 -9.40
C VAL A 28 -10.72 -3.93 -10.30
N ALA A 29 -11.62 -3.10 -10.82
CA ALA A 29 -12.71 -3.54 -11.71
C ALA A 29 -12.21 -4.20 -13.00
N ASP A 30 -11.03 -3.80 -13.48
CA ASP A 30 -10.40 -4.42 -14.67
C ASP A 30 -9.81 -5.81 -14.38
N ILE A 31 -9.72 -6.22 -13.09
CA ILE A 31 -9.02 -7.44 -12.68
C ILE A 31 -9.92 -8.40 -11.92
N TYR A 32 -10.70 -7.85 -10.97
CA TYR A 32 -11.55 -8.65 -10.10
C TYR A 32 -12.78 -9.15 -10.85
N ILE A 33 -13.08 -10.44 -10.68
CA ILE A 33 -14.27 -11.10 -11.18
C ILE A 33 -15.03 -11.64 -9.99
N LYS A 34 -16.32 -11.30 -9.88
CA LYS A 34 -17.21 -11.80 -8.80
C LYS A 34 -17.17 -13.32 -8.71
N GLY A 35 -17.13 -13.83 -7.50
CA GLY A 35 -16.99 -15.26 -7.18
C GLY A 35 -15.54 -15.66 -6.89
N ASN A 36 -14.56 -14.79 -7.12
CA ASN A 36 -13.17 -15.01 -6.77
C ASN A 36 -12.87 -14.51 -5.36
N LYS A 37 -12.28 -15.36 -4.52
CA LYS A 37 -11.98 -15.03 -3.12
C LYS A 37 -10.83 -14.05 -3.00
N VAL A 38 -11.03 -13.00 -2.20
CA VAL A 38 -10.10 -11.89 -2.00
C VAL A 38 -9.69 -11.79 -0.54
N LEU A 39 -8.39 -11.77 -0.29
CA LEU A 39 -7.80 -11.36 0.98
C LEU A 39 -7.29 -9.92 0.85
N ASP A 40 -7.88 -8.96 1.56
CA ASP A 40 -7.37 -7.58 1.65
C ASP A 40 -6.39 -7.49 2.84
N PHE A 41 -5.10 -7.55 2.53
CA PHE A 41 -4.04 -7.55 3.53
C PHE A 41 -3.64 -6.12 3.93
N GLY A 42 -3.76 -5.81 5.22
CA GLY A 42 -3.63 -4.45 5.74
C GLY A 42 -4.86 -3.60 5.40
N SER A 43 -6.05 -4.17 5.56
CA SER A 43 -7.34 -3.54 5.17
C SER A 43 -7.66 -2.24 5.93
N GLY A 44 -6.96 -1.96 7.03
CA GLY A 44 -7.15 -0.77 7.84
C GLY A 44 -8.59 -0.65 8.34
N ILE A 45 -9.20 0.50 8.09
CA ILE A 45 -10.60 0.78 8.45
C ILE A 45 -11.61 0.27 7.40
N GLY A 46 -11.19 -0.59 6.47
CA GLY A 46 -12.06 -1.30 5.53
C GLY A 46 -12.57 -0.47 4.34
N THR A 47 -11.98 0.69 4.03
CA THR A 47 -12.48 1.57 2.96
C THR A 47 -12.49 0.95 1.57
N ASN A 48 -11.61 -0.01 1.32
CA ASN A 48 -11.49 -0.72 0.03
C ASN A 48 -12.45 -1.91 -0.10
N SER A 49 -13.13 -2.34 0.95
CA SER A 49 -14.04 -3.49 0.91
C SER A 49 -15.08 -3.37 -0.20
N LYS A 50 -15.61 -2.17 -0.43
CA LYS A 50 -16.62 -1.86 -1.48
C LYS A 50 -16.15 -2.08 -2.91
N LEU A 51 -14.87 -2.36 -3.14
CA LEU A 51 -14.33 -2.72 -4.45
C LEU A 51 -14.66 -4.17 -4.83
N PHE A 52 -15.09 -4.97 -3.86
CA PHE A 52 -15.30 -6.40 -3.98
C PHE A 52 -16.72 -6.78 -3.52
N ASP A 53 -17.18 -7.93 -3.95
CA ASP A 53 -18.42 -8.51 -3.40
C ASP A 53 -18.17 -8.96 -1.96
N HIS A 54 -19.11 -8.69 -1.06
CA HIS A 54 -18.95 -9.00 0.36
C HIS A 54 -18.81 -10.50 0.64
N GLU A 55 -19.40 -11.38 -0.21
CA GLU A 55 -19.29 -12.82 -0.07
C GLU A 55 -17.91 -13.37 -0.46
N ASP A 56 -17.14 -12.58 -1.20
CA ASP A 56 -15.81 -12.95 -1.71
C ASP A 56 -14.66 -12.37 -0.88
N TYR A 57 -14.95 -11.41 -0.01
CA TYR A 57 -13.96 -10.55 0.63
C TYR A 57 -13.71 -10.90 2.08
N ILE A 58 -12.43 -10.93 2.46
CA ILE A 58 -11.99 -10.94 3.86
C ILE A 58 -10.90 -9.88 4.00
N GLY A 59 -11.13 -8.89 4.88
CA GLY A 59 -10.11 -7.90 5.25
C GLY A 59 -9.36 -8.33 6.50
N VAL A 60 -8.03 -8.13 6.51
CA VAL A 60 -7.20 -8.42 7.68
C VAL A 60 -6.30 -7.24 8.03
N ASP A 61 -6.13 -6.97 9.32
CA ASP A 61 -5.21 -5.95 9.83
C ASP A 61 -4.67 -6.38 11.21
N VAL A 62 -3.48 -5.88 11.58
CA VAL A 62 -2.85 -6.12 12.88
C VAL A 62 -3.35 -5.15 13.96
N ASP A 63 -3.99 -4.06 13.57
CA ASP A 63 -4.49 -3.03 14.48
C ASP A 63 -5.94 -3.33 14.88
N HIS A 64 -6.11 -3.83 16.11
CA HIS A 64 -7.42 -4.12 16.69
C HIS A 64 -8.42 -2.96 16.54
N SER A 65 -7.99 -1.72 16.75
CA SER A 65 -8.90 -0.56 16.71
C SER A 65 -9.41 -0.29 15.28
N ARG A 66 -8.59 -0.54 14.27
CA ARG A 66 -8.98 -0.41 12.86
C ARG A 66 -9.94 -1.51 12.44
N VAL A 67 -9.70 -2.74 12.88
CA VAL A 67 -10.59 -3.89 12.62
C VAL A 67 -11.96 -3.65 13.25
N GLU A 68 -12.02 -3.16 14.48
CA GLU A 68 -13.29 -2.82 15.12
C GLU A 68 -14.01 -1.64 14.43
N GLU A 69 -13.29 -0.66 13.91
CA GLU A 69 -13.88 0.43 13.12
C GLU A 69 -14.42 -0.09 11.79
N SER A 70 -13.70 -0.99 11.10
CA SER A 70 -14.14 -1.57 9.83
C SER A 70 -15.42 -2.41 10.00
N ARG A 71 -15.48 -3.27 11.03
CA ARG A 71 -16.66 -4.08 11.36
C ARG A 71 -17.91 -3.23 11.63
N ARG A 72 -17.74 -2.09 12.30
CA ARG A 72 -18.85 -1.16 12.57
C ARG A 72 -19.30 -0.40 11.32
N THR A 73 -18.33 -0.04 10.46
CA THR A 73 -18.61 0.79 9.29
C THR A 73 -19.14 -0.01 8.09
N PHE A 74 -18.71 -1.26 7.98
CA PHE A 74 -19.04 -2.17 6.88
C PHE A 74 -19.47 -3.55 7.42
N PRO A 75 -20.61 -3.63 8.14
CA PRO A 75 -21.01 -4.85 8.85
C PRO A 75 -21.34 -6.04 7.93
N GLU A 76 -21.55 -5.79 6.63
CA GLU A 76 -21.76 -6.82 5.62
C GLU A 76 -20.48 -7.53 5.17
N TYR A 77 -19.30 -6.97 5.48
CA TYR A 77 -18.00 -7.53 5.12
C TYR A 77 -17.33 -8.23 6.31
N GLU A 78 -16.54 -9.25 6.02
CA GLU A 78 -15.74 -9.95 7.03
C GLU A 78 -14.41 -9.25 7.26
N PHE A 79 -14.10 -8.93 8.55
CA PHE A 79 -12.80 -8.37 8.96
C PHE A 79 -12.23 -9.15 10.14
N LYS A 80 -10.93 -9.47 10.07
CA LYS A 80 -10.23 -10.22 11.12
C LYS A 80 -8.98 -9.48 11.58
N GLU A 81 -8.77 -9.46 12.88
CA GLU A 81 -7.48 -9.14 13.46
C GLU A 81 -6.53 -10.32 13.26
N ILE A 82 -5.31 -10.02 12.84
CA ILE A 82 -4.26 -11.03 12.63
C ILE A 82 -3.02 -10.69 13.45
N PRO A 83 -2.22 -11.69 13.84
CA PRO A 83 -0.92 -11.44 14.45
C PRO A 83 0.03 -10.79 13.44
N TYR A 84 1.03 -10.10 13.95
CA TYR A 84 2.12 -9.60 13.12
C TYR A 84 2.97 -10.77 12.64
N ILE A 85 3.14 -10.88 11.32
CA ILE A 85 3.93 -11.95 10.70
C ILE A 85 5.38 -11.51 10.62
N SER A 86 6.28 -12.19 11.33
CA SER A 86 7.69 -11.81 11.47
C SER A 86 8.68 -12.98 11.36
N SER A 87 8.19 -14.21 11.37
CA SER A 87 9.00 -15.42 11.26
C SER A 87 8.37 -16.43 10.31
N ASP A 88 9.16 -17.36 9.81
CA ASP A 88 8.68 -18.43 8.92
C ASP A 88 7.69 -19.40 9.59
N ASP A 89 7.60 -19.37 10.93
CA ASP A 89 6.65 -20.17 11.72
C ASP A 89 5.29 -19.45 11.91
N ASP A 90 5.22 -18.16 11.57
CA ASP A 90 3.99 -17.38 11.69
C ASP A 90 3.10 -17.62 10.45
N HIS A 91 1.86 -18.03 10.69
CA HIS A 91 0.89 -18.25 9.62
C HIS A 91 -0.41 -17.49 9.84
N LEU A 92 -0.98 -16.99 8.77
CA LEU A 92 -2.35 -16.45 8.79
C LEU A 92 -3.36 -17.60 8.94
N PRO A 93 -4.48 -17.38 9.64
CA PRO A 93 -5.45 -18.42 9.97
C PRO A 93 -6.34 -18.80 8.78
N PHE A 94 -5.73 -19.07 7.64
CA PHE A 94 -6.40 -19.47 6.41
C PHE A 94 -5.75 -20.72 5.81
N PRO A 95 -6.54 -21.58 5.15
CA PRO A 95 -6.02 -22.76 4.44
C PRO A 95 -5.11 -22.37 3.28
N ASP A 96 -4.23 -23.28 2.90
CA ASP A 96 -3.43 -23.17 1.68
C ASP A 96 -4.35 -23.03 0.45
N HIS A 97 -3.89 -22.26 -0.53
CA HIS A 97 -4.56 -22.12 -1.83
C HIS A 97 -6.05 -21.70 -1.73
N SER A 98 -6.37 -20.81 -0.78
CA SER A 98 -7.76 -20.38 -0.50
C SER A 98 -8.18 -19.12 -1.25
N PHE A 99 -7.23 -18.30 -1.72
CA PHE A 99 -7.53 -17.02 -2.35
C PHE A 99 -7.15 -16.97 -3.82
N ASP A 100 -8.03 -16.38 -4.63
CA ASP A 100 -7.77 -16.03 -6.02
C ASP A 100 -6.97 -14.74 -6.11
N PHE A 101 -7.24 -13.81 -5.19
CA PHE A 101 -6.55 -12.52 -5.09
C PHE A 101 -6.08 -12.23 -3.67
N ILE A 102 -4.89 -11.66 -3.56
CA ILE A 102 -4.45 -10.91 -2.38
C ILE A 102 -4.37 -9.45 -2.81
N PHE A 103 -5.20 -8.61 -2.20
CA PHE A 103 -5.18 -7.17 -2.43
C PHE A 103 -4.35 -6.51 -1.36
N ILE A 104 -3.44 -5.61 -1.77
CA ILE A 104 -2.54 -4.88 -0.87
C ILE A 104 -2.59 -3.41 -1.26
N SER A 105 -3.08 -2.57 -0.36
CA SER A 105 -3.21 -1.15 -0.66
C SER A 105 -2.60 -0.30 0.45
N LEU A 106 -1.51 0.39 0.13
CA LEU A 106 -0.81 1.27 1.05
C LEU A 106 -0.40 0.57 2.36
N CYS A 107 0.18 -0.62 2.25
CA CYS A 107 0.52 -1.47 3.38
C CYS A 107 2.01 -1.86 3.43
N LEU A 108 2.61 -2.32 2.31
CA LEU A 108 3.97 -2.86 2.34
C LEU A 108 5.04 -1.83 2.72
N HIS A 109 4.81 -0.55 2.46
CA HIS A 109 5.74 0.51 2.87
C HIS A 109 5.79 0.75 4.39
N HIS A 110 4.97 0.07 5.18
CA HIS A 110 5.06 -0.01 6.64
C HIS A 110 5.85 -1.22 7.13
N VAL A 111 6.19 -2.16 6.23
CA VAL A 111 6.84 -3.43 6.55
C VAL A 111 8.30 -3.40 6.12
N ASP A 112 9.21 -3.77 7.00
CA ASP A 112 10.62 -3.87 6.64
C ASP A 112 10.89 -5.05 5.67
N SER A 113 12.02 -5.00 4.98
CA SER A 113 12.35 -5.94 3.91
C SER A 113 12.46 -7.41 4.37
N ASN A 114 12.83 -7.67 5.63
CA ASN A 114 12.93 -9.04 6.13
C ASN A 114 11.54 -9.60 6.38
N ASN A 115 10.66 -8.83 7.00
CA ASN A 115 9.28 -9.22 7.23
C ASN A 115 8.49 -9.33 5.91
N CYS A 116 8.79 -8.49 4.90
CA CYS A 116 8.24 -8.66 3.55
C CYS A 116 8.55 -10.04 2.95
N LYS A 117 9.75 -10.59 3.17
CA LYS A 117 10.09 -11.94 2.68
C LYS A 117 9.21 -13.02 3.31
N VAL A 118 9.02 -12.94 4.63
CA VAL A 118 8.12 -13.86 5.34
C VAL A 118 6.69 -13.73 4.82
N LEU A 119 6.20 -12.51 4.65
CA LEU A 119 4.87 -12.26 4.09
C LEU A 119 4.69 -12.82 2.68
N PHE A 120 5.68 -12.67 1.80
CA PHE A 120 5.56 -13.22 0.44
C PHE A 120 5.56 -14.74 0.40
N LYS A 121 6.26 -15.43 1.31
CA LYS A 121 6.15 -16.88 1.47
C LYS A 121 4.72 -17.25 1.87
N GLU A 122 4.16 -16.51 2.83
CA GLU A 122 2.80 -16.71 3.30
C GLU A 122 1.78 -16.41 2.20
N PHE A 123 1.95 -15.33 1.44
CA PHE A 123 1.09 -15.02 0.29
C PHE A 123 1.11 -16.12 -0.77
N ARG A 124 2.29 -16.74 -1.01
CA ARG A 124 2.39 -17.87 -1.93
C ARG A 124 1.63 -19.09 -1.42
N ARG A 125 1.70 -19.37 -0.12
CA ARG A 125 0.93 -20.46 0.50
C ARG A 125 -0.58 -20.23 0.33
N LEU A 126 -1.05 -19.00 0.53
CA LEU A 126 -2.46 -18.66 0.52
C LEU A 126 -3.05 -18.55 -0.89
N LEU A 127 -2.27 -18.13 -1.87
CA LEU A 127 -2.74 -17.99 -3.25
C LEU A 127 -3.00 -19.35 -3.89
N LYS A 128 -4.11 -19.44 -4.61
CA LYS A 128 -4.34 -20.54 -5.56
C LYS A 128 -3.27 -20.53 -6.66
N ARG A 129 -3.15 -21.62 -7.41
CA ARG A 129 -2.12 -21.79 -8.44
C ARG A 129 -2.07 -20.61 -9.44
N ASP A 130 -3.23 -20.13 -9.88
CA ASP A 130 -3.34 -18.99 -10.80
C ASP A 130 -3.66 -17.67 -10.09
N GLY A 131 -3.53 -17.67 -8.76
CA GLY A 131 -3.82 -16.51 -7.92
C GLY A 131 -2.86 -15.36 -8.15
N VAL A 132 -3.34 -14.14 -7.90
CA VAL A 132 -2.63 -12.90 -8.22
C VAL A 132 -2.63 -11.95 -7.03
N ILE A 133 -1.48 -11.34 -6.75
CA ILE A 133 -1.42 -10.16 -5.88
C ILE A 133 -1.79 -8.93 -6.72
N ILE A 134 -2.74 -8.15 -6.24
CA ILE A 134 -3.12 -6.85 -6.78
C ILE A 134 -2.64 -5.80 -5.79
N GLY A 135 -1.75 -4.91 -6.20
CA GLY A 135 -1.14 -3.98 -5.28
C GLY A 135 -1.20 -2.53 -5.70
N ILE A 136 -1.26 -1.65 -4.69
CA ILE A 136 -1.17 -0.19 -4.83
C ILE A 136 -0.23 0.30 -3.72
N GLU A 137 0.96 0.77 -4.11
CA GLU A 137 1.95 1.24 -3.13
C GLU A 137 2.52 2.61 -3.53
N PRO A 138 2.85 3.46 -2.54
CA PRO A 138 3.56 4.70 -2.81
C PRO A 138 4.95 4.38 -3.33
N VAL A 139 5.41 5.16 -4.33
CA VAL A 139 6.74 5.00 -4.90
C VAL A 139 7.49 6.32 -4.93
N VAL A 140 8.76 6.26 -4.54
CA VAL A 140 9.67 7.38 -4.78
C VAL A 140 10.01 7.46 -6.27
N THR A 141 10.15 8.69 -6.73
CA THR A 141 10.47 8.99 -8.12
C THR A 141 11.78 9.77 -8.18
N LYS A 142 12.12 10.31 -9.33
CA LYS A 142 13.25 11.25 -9.44
C LYS A 142 12.85 12.71 -9.15
N ASN A 143 11.58 12.95 -8.79
CA ASN A 143 11.09 14.27 -8.43
C ASN A 143 11.29 14.51 -6.93
N ILE A 144 12.38 15.16 -6.59
CA ILE A 144 12.80 15.40 -5.20
C ILE A 144 11.73 16.13 -4.36
N PHE A 145 10.95 17.04 -4.97
CA PHE A 145 9.89 17.77 -4.24
C PHE A 145 8.73 16.85 -3.89
N SER A 146 8.32 16.01 -4.82
CA SER A 146 7.29 14.99 -4.61
C SER A 146 7.72 13.99 -3.55
N ASP A 147 8.95 13.52 -3.64
CA ASP A 147 9.49 12.53 -2.71
C ASP A 147 9.62 13.10 -1.30
N ILE A 148 10.07 14.37 -1.15
CA ILE A 148 10.08 15.07 0.15
C ILE A 148 8.65 15.21 0.69
N PHE A 149 7.71 15.68 -0.14
CA PHE A 149 6.31 15.85 0.28
C PHE A 149 5.71 14.54 0.75
N MET A 150 5.87 13.46 -0.03
CA MET A 150 5.38 12.13 0.31
C MET A 150 5.98 11.63 1.63
N ASN A 151 7.30 11.76 1.82
CA ASN A 151 7.96 11.38 3.07
C ASN A 151 7.52 12.22 4.29
N LEU A 152 7.02 13.42 4.07
CA LEU A 152 6.51 14.29 5.14
C LEU A 152 5.11 13.90 5.60
N ILE A 153 4.25 13.46 4.69
CA ILE A 153 2.83 13.19 4.98
C ILE A 153 2.50 11.72 5.15
N ASP A 154 3.35 10.82 4.63
CA ASP A 154 3.17 9.38 4.76
C ASP A 154 3.77 8.85 6.06
N GLY A 155 3.04 7.96 6.73
CA GLY A 155 3.50 7.28 7.94
C GLY A 155 4.46 6.12 7.71
N GLY A 156 4.64 5.66 6.46
CA GLY A 156 5.49 4.54 6.10
C GLY A 156 6.98 4.86 6.19
N ASP A 157 7.75 3.88 6.69
CA ASP A 157 9.21 4.02 6.85
C ASP A 157 9.99 3.44 5.65
N TYR A 158 9.32 2.68 4.76
CA TYR A 158 9.96 1.87 3.70
C TYR A 158 9.38 2.13 2.32
N ILE A 159 9.16 3.41 1.96
CA ILE A 159 8.71 3.75 0.61
C ILE A 159 9.85 3.50 -0.38
N LEU A 160 9.63 2.61 -1.32
CA LEU A 160 10.64 2.17 -2.28
C LEU A 160 10.42 2.80 -3.66
N SER A 161 11.43 2.73 -4.52
CA SER A 161 11.24 2.95 -5.95
C SER A 161 10.49 1.76 -6.56
N LYS A 162 9.83 1.98 -7.70
CA LYS A 162 9.18 0.90 -8.45
C LYS A 162 10.15 -0.25 -8.78
N GLY A 163 11.42 0.06 -9.10
CA GLY A 163 12.45 -0.92 -9.35
C GLY A 163 12.71 -1.81 -8.12
N ASN A 164 12.90 -1.19 -6.98
CA ASN A 164 13.17 -1.92 -5.72
C ASN A 164 11.97 -2.78 -5.28
N TYR A 165 10.72 -2.31 -5.47
CA TYR A 165 9.54 -3.17 -5.25
C TYR A 165 9.56 -4.39 -6.17
N LYS A 166 9.87 -4.22 -7.48
CA LYS A 166 9.97 -5.35 -8.41
C LYS A 166 11.05 -6.33 -8.01
N GLU A 167 12.21 -5.85 -7.60
CA GLU A 167 13.30 -6.69 -7.09
C GLU A 167 12.89 -7.46 -5.82
N MET A 168 12.18 -6.80 -4.90
CA MET A 168 11.65 -7.43 -3.70
C MET A 168 10.66 -8.55 -4.03
N TYR A 169 9.74 -8.33 -4.97
CA TYR A 169 8.84 -9.37 -5.46
C TYR A 169 9.59 -10.52 -6.13
N ALA A 170 10.55 -10.20 -6.98
CA ALA A 170 11.35 -11.20 -7.72
C ALA A 170 12.19 -12.08 -6.79
N SER A 171 12.72 -11.52 -5.68
CA SER A 171 13.49 -12.29 -4.70
C SER A 171 12.68 -13.41 -4.04
N GLU A 172 11.37 -13.27 -3.99
CA GLU A 172 10.45 -14.25 -3.43
C GLU A 172 9.65 -14.98 -4.53
N SER A 173 10.23 -15.06 -5.73
CA SER A 173 9.64 -15.75 -6.90
C SER A 173 8.26 -15.23 -7.31
N PHE A 174 8.06 -13.91 -7.24
CA PHE A 174 6.92 -13.24 -7.84
C PHE A 174 7.38 -12.33 -8.97
N GLN A 175 6.66 -12.33 -10.07
CA GLN A 175 6.82 -11.34 -11.14
C GLN A 175 5.78 -10.24 -10.96
N ALA A 176 6.24 -9.02 -10.66
CA ALA A 176 5.39 -7.84 -10.52
C ALA A 176 5.39 -7.01 -11.81
N ASP A 177 4.23 -6.94 -12.47
CA ASP A 177 4.02 -6.16 -13.68
C ASP A 177 3.31 -4.86 -13.37
N SER A 178 3.88 -3.74 -13.86
CA SER A 178 3.26 -2.43 -13.71
C SER A 178 2.03 -2.33 -14.59
N VAL A 179 0.91 -1.94 -13.99
CA VAL A 179 -0.29 -1.56 -14.73
C VAL A 179 -0.28 -0.05 -14.96
N ASN A 180 -0.08 0.75 -13.90
CA ASN A 180 -0.10 2.20 -14.00
C ASN A 180 0.74 2.88 -12.91
N ILE A 181 0.99 4.19 -13.06
CA ILE A 181 1.40 5.09 -12.00
C ILE A 181 0.42 6.23 -11.95
N VAL A 182 -0.29 6.36 -10.85
CA VAL A 182 -1.23 7.44 -10.60
C VAL A 182 -0.55 8.50 -9.75
N THR A 183 -0.62 9.75 -10.21
CA THR A 183 -0.10 10.89 -9.44
C THR A 183 -1.27 11.71 -8.91
N ALA A 184 -1.35 11.85 -7.60
CA ALA A 184 -2.33 12.69 -6.94
C ALA A 184 -1.62 13.61 -5.93
N PHE A 185 -1.66 14.92 -6.14
CA PHE A 185 -1.06 15.92 -5.24
C PHE A 185 0.40 15.66 -4.84
N GLY A 186 1.24 15.21 -5.79
CA GLY A 186 2.63 14.87 -5.50
C GLY A 186 2.84 13.49 -4.89
N TYR A 187 1.77 12.75 -4.69
CA TYR A 187 1.80 11.36 -4.29
C TYR A 187 1.82 10.48 -5.52
N HIS A 188 2.84 9.64 -5.67
CA HIS A 188 2.96 8.71 -6.78
C HIS A 188 2.61 7.31 -6.30
N LEU A 189 1.55 6.74 -6.85
CA LEU A 189 1.07 5.40 -6.54
C LEU A 189 1.34 4.47 -7.71
N TRP A 190 2.04 3.42 -7.44
CA TRP A 190 2.28 2.34 -8.36
C TRP A 190 1.18 1.29 -8.22
N GLN A 191 0.42 1.08 -9.29
CA GLN A 191 -0.56 0.00 -9.44
C GLN A 191 0.08 -1.17 -10.19
N TYR A 192 -0.01 -2.36 -9.62
CA TYR A 192 0.66 -3.54 -10.16
C TYR A 192 -0.12 -4.82 -9.91
N LYS A 193 0.20 -5.83 -10.73
CA LYS A 193 -0.18 -7.23 -10.54
C LYS A 193 1.09 -8.04 -10.32
N ALA A 194 1.07 -8.97 -9.37
CA ALA A 194 2.17 -9.91 -9.21
C ALA A 194 1.66 -11.34 -9.21
N LYS A 195 2.32 -12.19 -10.01
CA LYS A 195 2.07 -13.63 -10.09
C LYS A 195 3.24 -14.39 -9.52
N SER A 196 2.96 -15.51 -8.85
CA SER A 196 4.00 -16.44 -8.46
C SER A 196 4.64 -17.05 -9.71
N LEU A 197 5.96 -17.11 -9.72
CA LEU A 197 6.71 -17.87 -10.70
C LEU A 197 6.84 -19.31 -10.19
N ASP A 198 6.75 -20.29 -11.08
CA ASP A 198 7.02 -21.68 -10.72
C ASP A 198 8.43 -21.81 -10.13
N SER A 199 8.62 -22.72 -9.19
CA SER A 199 9.72 -22.82 -8.22
C SER A 199 11.17 -22.87 -8.77
N ASP A 200 11.36 -22.87 -10.08
CA ASP A 200 12.70 -23.00 -10.70
C ASP A 200 13.40 -21.68 -11.05
N SER A 201 12.78 -20.53 -10.78
CA SER A 201 13.31 -19.22 -11.20
C SER A 201 13.64 -18.23 -10.07
N SER A 202 14.09 -18.71 -8.91
CA SER A 202 14.52 -17.82 -7.84
C SER A 202 15.81 -17.08 -8.21
N HIS A 203 15.74 -15.77 -8.41
CA HIS A 203 16.91 -14.91 -8.53
C HIS A 203 17.40 -14.46 -7.15
N PRO A 204 18.70 -14.55 -6.84
CA PRO A 204 19.21 -14.08 -5.56
C PRO A 204 18.99 -12.58 -5.41
N PHE A 205 18.30 -12.21 -4.34
CA PHE A 205 18.06 -10.82 -4.00
C PHE A 205 19.36 -10.11 -3.60
N SER A 206 19.66 -8.99 -4.26
CA SER A 206 20.74 -8.10 -3.83
C SER A 206 20.33 -7.42 -2.53
N SER A 207 21.08 -7.67 -1.44
CA SER A 207 20.83 -7.10 -0.10
C SER A 207 20.99 -5.56 0.01
N LYS A 208 21.13 -4.87 -1.12
CA LYS A 208 21.23 -3.41 -1.20
C LYS A 208 19.93 -2.76 -1.62
N ILE A 209 18.84 -3.06 -0.92
CA ILE A 209 17.68 -2.17 -0.99
C ILE A 209 18.02 -0.95 -0.15
N THR A 210 18.44 0.11 -0.79
CA THR A 210 18.44 1.44 -0.19
C THR A 210 17.01 1.95 -0.19
N GLY A 211 16.23 1.48 0.81
CA GLY A 211 14.99 2.16 1.16
C GLY A 211 15.32 3.59 1.56
N TYR A 212 14.52 4.54 1.13
CA TYR A 212 14.62 5.91 1.63
C TYR A 212 14.25 5.86 3.11
N ARG A 213 15.23 5.63 3.99
CA ARG A 213 15.01 5.81 5.42
C ARG A 213 14.62 7.27 5.64
N ARG A 214 13.53 7.52 6.35
CA ARG A 214 13.14 8.85 6.83
C ARG A 214 14.35 9.63 7.31
N PHE A 215 14.87 10.53 6.47
CA PHE A 215 16.00 11.39 6.81
C PHE A 215 15.61 12.47 7.85
N ILE A 216 14.35 12.57 8.26
CA ILE A 216 13.84 13.68 9.09
C ILE A 216 13.10 13.14 10.33
N LYS A 217 13.77 12.32 11.14
CA LYS A 217 13.31 12.08 12.53
C LYS A 217 13.59 13.21 13.54
N PRO A 218 14.49 14.21 13.33
CA PRO A 218 14.72 15.22 14.37
C PRO A 218 13.69 16.36 14.42
N PHE A 219 12.75 16.49 13.50
CA PHE A 219 11.77 17.58 13.49
C PHE A 219 10.44 17.27 14.15
N ASN A 220 10.35 16.21 14.92
CA ASN A 220 9.10 15.75 15.54
C ASN A 220 8.70 16.51 16.81
N GLN A 221 9.03 17.80 16.93
CA GLN A 221 8.58 18.64 18.03
C GLN A 221 8.03 19.97 17.51
N GLY A 222 6.71 20.10 17.50
CA GLY A 222 6.06 21.40 17.60
C GLY A 222 5.15 21.84 16.44
N ILE A 223 4.21 22.66 16.81
CA ILE A 223 3.14 23.34 16.04
C ILE A 223 3.62 24.08 14.77
N LEU A 224 4.92 24.33 14.62
CA LEU A 224 5.52 24.95 13.43
C LEU A 224 5.48 24.05 12.18
N TYR A 225 5.50 22.74 12.36
CA TYR A 225 5.59 21.78 11.26
C TYR A 225 4.34 21.80 10.35
N GLY A 226 3.14 21.83 10.94
CA GLY A 226 1.89 21.86 10.16
C GLY A 226 1.71 23.12 9.31
N LYS A 227 2.22 24.28 9.77
CA LYS A 227 2.16 25.54 9.02
C LYS A 227 3.11 25.54 7.82
N TRP A 228 4.32 25.01 7.98
CA TRP A 228 5.31 24.93 6.90
C TRP A 228 4.93 23.89 5.84
N VAL A 229 4.39 22.74 6.22
CA VAL A 229 3.85 21.74 5.27
C VAL A 229 2.74 22.37 4.45
N MET A 230 1.84 23.15 5.06
CA MET A 230 0.75 23.82 4.34
C MET A 230 1.27 24.92 3.39
N VAL A 231 2.29 25.68 3.77
CA VAL A 231 2.92 26.70 2.92
C VAL A 231 3.64 26.07 1.73
N PHE A 232 4.40 24.98 1.95
CA PHE A 232 5.05 24.24 0.87
C PHE A 232 4.01 23.58 -0.06
N TYR A 233 2.92 23.06 0.48
CA TYR A 233 1.84 22.47 -0.30
C TYR A 233 1.10 23.51 -1.16
N LEU A 234 0.79 24.68 -0.61
CA LEU A 234 0.19 25.79 -1.37
C LEU A 234 1.15 26.30 -2.45
N GLY A 235 2.44 26.38 -2.15
CA GLY A 235 3.47 26.72 -3.14
C GLY A 235 3.55 25.69 -4.29
N TYR A 236 3.46 24.41 -3.97
CA TYR A 236 3.41 23.33 -4.97
C TYR A 236 2.15 23.40 -5.84
N LEU A 237 0.97 23.60 -5.24
CA LEU A 237 -0.30 23.75 -5.99
C LEU A 237 -0.26 24.96 -6.93
N LEU A 238 0.31 26.08 -6.48
CA LEU A 238 0.49 27.27 -7.31
C LEU A 238 1.46 27.01 -8.46
N SER A 239 2.59 26.38 -8.21
CA SER A 239 3.58 26.05 -9.25
C SER A 239 3.03 25.03 -10.26
N HIS A 240 2.27 24.05 -9.82
CA HIS A 240 1.66 23.05 -10.69
C HIS A 240 0.51 23.64 -11.52
N SER A 241 -0.29 24.54 -10.94
CA SER A 241 -1.33 25.26 -11.66
C SER A 241 -0.76 26.21 -12.71
N ILE A 242 0.39 26.84 -12.44
CA ILE A 242 1.12 27.69 -13.38
C ILE A 242 1.72 26.84 -14.50
N TRP A 243 2.31 25.70 -14.16
CA TRP A 243 2.89 24.79 -15.15
C TRP A 243 1.84 24.23 -16.12
N LEU A 244 0.66 23.83 -15.62
CA LEU A 244 -0.46 23.39 -16.46
C LEU A 244 -0.98 24.50 -17.39
N LYS A 245 -0.98 25.77 -16.94
CA LYS A 245 -1.40 26.89 -17.78
C LYS A 245 -0.38 27.32 -18.84
N LEU A 246 0.90 26.97 -18.66
CA LEU A 246 1.96 27.30 -19.61
C LEU A 246 2.20 26.22 -20.65
N ASN A 247 1.62 25.01 -20.49
CA ASN A 247 1.78 23.88 -21.39
C ASN A 247 0.46 23.43 -22.05
N ILE A 248 -0.58 24.29 -22.02
CA ILE A 248 -1.76 24.25 -22.87
C ILE A 248 -1.64 25.39 -23.87
#